data_9b221c97b45dac6f4d0f93a60895c608
#
_entry.id   9b221c97b45dac6f4d0f93a60895c608
#
_cell.length_a   1.000
_cell.length_b   1.000
_cell.length_c   1.000
_cell.angle_alpha   90.00
_cell.angle_beta   90.00
_cell.angle_gamma   90.00
#
_symmetry.space_group_name_H-M   'P 1'
#
loop_
_entity.id
_entity.type
_entity.pdbx_description
1 polymer ?
#
loop_
_entity_poly.entity_id
_entity_poly.type
_entity_poly.pdbx_seq_one_letter_code
_entity_poly.pdbx_strand_id
1 'polypeptide(L)'
;MRKITLGLGVVMLGSIGATLLAQTGGAPAKLTAQDLLDIRQLIDAYPHLLDNCVNNGNDYADLYTPDATFGVSQEWGKAKIWFRGREQLRRAGGGTDTACRPSQSQGHAYHLNINPTITATPTGAHATSTLLTITNDTNSRGDIVHWEGGYEDTFEKTANGWKFKSRVHVWPEVAWTDRVEDMPQRKLEDE
;
A
#
# COMPACT_ATOMS: atom_id res chain seq x y z
N MET A 1 67.73 -14.10 -56.13
CA MET A 1 67.51 -13.62 -54.77
C MET A 1 66.23 -12.81 -54.78
N ARG A 2 65.08 -13.42 -54.36
CA ARG A 2 63.77 -12.73 -54.28
C ARG A 2 63.50 -12.37 -52.83
N LYS A 3 63.33 -11.10 -52.58
CA LYS A 3 62.96 -10.55 -51.26
C LYS A 3 61.40 -10.65 -51.12
N ILE A 4 60.94 -11.37 -50.10
CA ILE A 4 59.55 -11.44 -49.69
C ILE A 4 59.29 -10.40 -48.63
N THR A 5 58.46 -9.43 -48.93
CA THR A 5 57.99 -8.40 -47.97
C THR A 5 56.75 -8.91 -47.30
N LEU A 6 56.82 -9.18 -46.02
CA LEU A 6 55.59 -9.49 -45.18
C LEU A 6 54.89 -8.17 -44.85
N GLY A 7 53.68 -8.02 -45.27
CA GLY A 7 52.80 -6.93 -44.84
C GLY A 7 52.07 -7.31 -43.55
N LEU A 8 52.26 -6.48 -42.52
CA LEU A 8 51.58 -6.59 -41.23
C LEU A 8 50.20 -5.92 -41.37
N GLY A 9 49.15 -6.72 -41.39
CA GLY A 9 47.75 -6.21 -41.34
C GLY A 9 47.36 -5.94 -39.89
N VAL A 10 47.13 -4.65 -39.56
CA VAL A 10 46.54 -4.26 -38.28
C VAL A 10 45.04 -4.44 -38.36
N VAL A 11 44.52 -5.41 -37.59
CA VAL A 11 43.08 -5.59 -37.40
C VAL A 11 42.64 -4.66 -36.27
N MET A 12 41.93 -3.58 -36.60
CA MET A 12 41.25 -2.72 -35.64
C MET A 12 39.99 -3.43 -35.18
N LEU A 13 40.03 -3.97 -33.97
CA LEU A 13 38.82 -4.43 -33.24
C LEU A 13 38.06 -3.21 -32.75
N GLY A 14 37.01 -2.85 -33.48
CA GLY A 14 36.03 -1.85 -33.02
C GLY A 14 35.24 -2.42 -31.87
N SER A 15 35.49 -1.94 -30.66
CA SER A 15 34.64 -2.17 -29.50
C SER A 15 33.31 -1.47 -29.69
N ILE A 16 32.26 -2.25 -30.00
CA ILE A 16 30.86 -1.79 -29.95
C ILE A 16 30.52 -1.63 -28.46
N GLY A 17 30.69 -0.42 -27.96
CA GLY A 17 30.17 -0.04 -26.64
C GLY A 17 28.64 -0.12 -26.66
N ALA A 18 28.08 -1.20 -26.13
CA ALA A 18 26.68 -1.24 -25.82
C ALA A 18 26.43 -0.25 -24.69
N THR A 19 25.99 0.95 -25.02
CA THR A 19 25.40 1.89 -24.07
C THR A 19 24.11 1.24 -23.54
N LEU A 20 24.18 0.60 -22.38
CA LEU A 20 23.00 0.31 -21.60
C LEU A 20 22.37 1.67 -21.24
N LEU A 21 21.38 2.09 -22.02
CA LEU A 21 20.45 3.11 -21.58
C LEU A 21 19.76 2.54 -20.34
N ALA A 22 20.21 2.96 -19.16
CA ALA A 22 19.45 2.79 -17.94
C ALA A 22 18.05 3.40 -18.24
N GLN A 23 17.06 2.54 -18.43
CA GLN A 23 15.67 2.98 -18.42
C GLN A 23 15.46 3.58 -17.04
N THR A 24 15.51 4.90 -16.95
CA THR A 24 14.94 5.62 -15.81
C THR A 24 13.48 5.20 -15.77
N GLY A 25 13.15 4.33 -14.81
CA GLY A 25 11.83 3.77 -14.63
C GLY A 25 10.83 4.87 -14.25
N GLY A 26 10.43 5.64 -15.24
CA GLY A 26 9.22 6.46 -15.14
C GLY A 26 8.04 5.50 -15.08
N ALA A 27 7.17 5.70 -14.11
CA ALA A 27 5.90 4.98 -14.01
C ALA A 27 5.17 5.03 -15.35
N PRO A 28 4.42 3.99 -15.70
CA PRO A 28 3.62 4.02 -16.91
C PRO A 28 2.71 5.24 -16.85
N ALA A 29 2.69 6.03 -17.92
CA ALA A 29 1.77 7.17 -18.06
C ALA A 29 0.30 6.77 -17.93
N LYS A 30 0.03 5.46 -17.92
CA LYS A 30 -1.30 4.86 -17.77
C LYS A 30 -1.17 3.45 -17.18
N LEU A 31 -1.96 3.16 -16.15
CA LEU A 31 -2.08 1.82 -15.60
C LEU A 31 -2.84 0.92 -16.59
N THR A 32 -2.36 -0.30 -16.78
CA THR A 32 -3.07 -1.34 -17.52
C THR A 32 -4.20 -1.93 -16.66
N ALA A 33 -5.12 -2.69 -17.25
CA ALA A 33 -6.14 -3.41 -16.51
C ALA A 33 -5.52 -4.42 -15.52
N GLN A 34 -4.39 -5.05 -15.89
CA GLN A 34 -3.67 -5.95 -15.00
C GLN A 34 -3.04 -5.20 -13.81
N ASP A 35 -2.46 -4.02 -14.03
CA ASP A 35 -1.94 -3.19 -12.93
C ASP A 35 -3.03 -2.82 -11.93
N LEU A 36 -4.22 -2.43 -12.43
CA LEU A 36 -5.37 -2.10 -11.58
C LEU A 36 -5.83 -3.32 -10.76
N LEU A 37 -5.87 -4.50 -11.39
CA LEU A 37 -6.22 -5.74 -10.70
C LEU A 37 -5.19 -6.10 -9.63
N ASP A 38 -3.90 -6.04 -9.95
CA ASP A 38 -2.82 -6.38 -9.03
C ASP A 38 -2.81 -5.44 -7.82
N ILE A 39 -2.98 -4.13 -8.05
CA ILE A 39 -3.05 -3.14 -6.96
C ILE A 39 -4.31 -3.38 -6.12
N ARG A 40 -5.45 -3.71 -6.75
CA ARG A 40 -6.68 -4.00 -6.02
C ARG A 40 -6.51 -5.25 -5.14
N GLN A 41 -5.90 -6.32 -5.66
CA GLN A 41 -5.61 -7.52 -4.88
C GLN A 41 -4.67 -7.24 -3.71
N LEU A 42 -3.68 -6.34 -3.90
CA LEU A 42 -2.79 -5.91 -2.83
C LEU A 42 -3.55 -5.17 -1.71
N ILE A 43 -4.47 -4.27 -2.09
CA ILE A 43 -5.34 -3.56 -1.14
C ILE A 43 -6.24 -4.53 -0.38
N ASP A 44 -6.83 -5.50 -1.09
CA ASP A 44 -7.75 -6.49 -0.50
C ASP A 44 -7.03 -7.53 0.39
N ALA A 45 -5.77 -7.85 0.10
CA ALA A 45 -4.96 -8.75 0.92
C ALA A 45 -4.56 -8.12 2.27
N TYR A 46 -4.43 -6.80 2.33
CA TYR A 46 -3.98 -6.08 3.51
C TYR A 46 -4.79 -6.40 4.79
N PRO A 47 -6.13 -6.23 4.81
CA PRO A 47 -6.90 -6.51 6.02
C PRO A 47 -6.81 -7.98 6.42
N HIS A 48 -6.86 -8.90 5.46
CA HIS A 48 -6.78 -10.31 5.75
C HIS A 48 -5.47 -10.70 6.44
N LEU A 49 -4.34 -10.17 5.98
CA LEU A 49 -3.02 -10.47 6.54
C LEU A 49 -2.79 -9.78 7.88
N LEU A 50 -3.30 -8.55 8.04
CA LEU A 50 -3.26 -7.79 9.28
C LEU A 50 -4.11 -8.45 10.37
N ASP A 51 -5.38 -8.72 10.05
CA ASP A 51 -6.36 -9.19 11.03
C ASP A 51 -6.05 -10.59 11.56
N ASN A 52 -5.43 -11.42 10.73
CA ASN A 52 -5.09 -12.80 11.09
C ASN A 52 -3.61 -12.98 11.48
N CYS A 53 -2.79 -11.93 11.39
CA CYS A 53 -1.35 -11.99 11.69
C CYS A 53 -0.66 -13.17 10.97
N VAL A 54 -0.91 -13.30 9.66
CA VAL A 54 -0.44 -14.45 8.88
C VAL A 54 1.09 -14.51 8.90
N ASN A 55 1.63 -15.73 9.09
CA ASN A 55 3.07 -16.00 9.12
C ASN A 55 3.84 -15.06 10.07
N ASN A 56 3.28 -14.81 11.28
CA ASN A 56 3.86 -13.93 12.29
C ASN A 56 4.13 -12.50 11.75
N GLY A 57 3.19 -11.97 10.98
CA GLY A 57 3.25 -10.64 10.38
C GLY A 57 4.20 -10.51 9.17
N ASN A 58 4.87 -11.60 8.76
CA ASN A 58 5.77 -11.55 7.62
C ASN A 58 5.03 -11.30 6.31
N ASP A 59 3.91 -11.99 6.09
CA ASP A 59 3.13 -11.85 4.86
C ASP A 59 2.52 -10.45 4.76
N TYR A 60 2.13 -9.85 5.90
CA TYR A 60 1.74 -8.44 5.94
C TYR A 60 2.90 -7.51 5.54
N ALA A 61 4.10 -7.72 6.09
CA ALA A 61 5.26 -6.91 5.75
C ALA A 61 5.69 -7.07 4.29
N ASP A 62 5.44 -8.23 3.69
CA ASP A 62 5.76 -8.53 2.30
C ASP A 62 4.80 -7.87 1.29
N LEU A 63 3.71 -7.25 1.74
CA LEU A 63 2.90 -6.34 0.92
C LEU A 63 3.62 -5.05 0.57
N TYR A 64 4.67 -4.69 1.30
CA TYR A 64 5.36 -3.42 1.25
C TYR A 64 6.73 -3.52 0.57
N THR A 65 7.23 -2.38 0.06
CA THR A 65 8.66 -2.29 -0.32
C THR A 65 9.54 -2.32 0.93
N PRO A 66 10.82 -2.71 0.82
CA PRO A 66 11.71 -2.84 1.98
C PRO A 66 11.87 -1.56 2.81
N ASP A 67 11.71 -0.40 2.19
CA ASP A 67 11.86 0.94 2.80
C ASP A 67 10.51 1.65 3.00
N ALA A 68 9.41 0.94 2.81
CA ALA A 68 8.07 1.50 2.90
C ALA A 68 7.73 2.05 4.29
N THR A 69 6.66 2.84 4.34
CA THR A 69 6.18 3.46 5.55
C THR A 69 4.70 3.20 5.78
N PHE A 70 4.33 3.12 7.06
CA PHE A 70 2.96 3.24 7.50
C PHE A 70 2.85 4.46 8.43
N GLY A 71 1.81 5.25 8.24
CA GLY A 71 1.57 6.45 9.02
C GLY A 71 0.10 6.66 9.33
N VAL A 72 -0.16 7.73 10.07
CA VAL A 72 -1.50 8.22 10.40
C VAL A 72 -1.62 9.70 10.12
N SER A 73 -2.82 10.16 9.84
CA SER A 73 -3.10 11.58 9.66
C SER A 73 -4.55 11.90 10.00
N GLN A 74 -4.81 13.16 10.32
CA GLN A 74 -6.16 13.74 10.38
C GLN A 74 -6.53 14.46 9.08
N GLU A 75 -5.57 14.62 8.16
CA GLU A 75 -5.73 15.35 6.91
C GLU A 75 -5.16 14.52 5.75
N TRP A 76 -5.90 14.51 4.62
CA TRP A 76 -5.42 13.94 3.37
C TRP A 76 -4.15 14.67 2.87
N GLY A 77 -3.22 13.92 2.29
CA GLY A 77 -1.95 14.45 1.81
C GLY A 77 -0.92 14.77 2.90
N LYS A 78 -1.22 14.47 4.18
CA LYS A 78 -0.28 14.58 5.30
C LYS A 78 -0.08 13.25 5.98
N ALA A 79 1.05 13.07 6.64
CA ALA A 79 1.33 11.84 7.39
C ALA A 79 2.28 12.07 8.56
N LYS A 80 1.95 11.47 9.70
CA LYS A 80 2.87 11.19 10.79
C LYS A 80 3.29 9.72 10.67
N ILE A 81 4.55 9.48 10.33
CA ILE A 81 5.05 8.12 10.13
C ILE A 81 5.20 7.43 11.49
N TRP A 82 4.58 6.24 11.62
CA TRP A 82 4.66 5.38 12.81
C TRP A 82 5.63 4.22 12.62
N PHE A 83 5.62 3.63 11.41
CA PHE A 83 6.43 2.47 11.09
C PHE A 83 7.19 2.69 9.79
N ARG A 84 8.45 2.22 9.76
CA ARG A 84 9.31 2.30 8.57
C ARG A 84 10.10 1.01 8.41
N GLY A 85 10.09 0.50 7.20
CA GLY A 85 10.85 -0.68 6.83
C GLY A 85 10.24 -2.00 7.32
N ARG A 86 10.74 -3.08 6.75
CA ARG A 86 10.13 -4.41 6.83
C ARG A 86 9.89 -4.89 8.28
N GLU A 87 10.86 -4.73 9.18
CA GLU A 87 10.74 -5.25 10.54
C GLU A 87 9.68 -4.51 11.37
N GLN A 88 9.64 -3.18 11.27
CA GLN A 88 8.61 -2.41 11.96
C GLN A 88 7.22 -2.70 11.39
N LEU A 89 7.11 -2.89 10.07
CA LEU A 89 5.86 -3.28 9.42
C LEU A 89 5.44 -4.71 9.83
N ARG A 90 6.37 -5.66 9.95
CA ARG A 90 6.08 -6.99 10.48
C ARG A 90 5.46 -6.92 11.88
N ARG A 91 6.01 -6.09 12.75
CA ARG A 91 5.48 -5.86 14.10
C ARG A 91 4.12 -5.17 14.07
N ALA A 92 3.91 -4.22 13.15
CA ALA A 92 2.60 -3.60 12.91
C ALA A 92 1.54 -4.62 12.47
N GLY A 93 1.93 -5.62 11.68
CA GLY A 93 1.10 -6.77 11.30
C GLY A 93 0.91 -7.82 12.41
N GLY A 94 1.23 -7.48 13.67
CA GLY A 94 1.04 -8.37 14.82
C GLY A 94 2.21 -9.33 15.10
N GLY A 95 3.28 -9.29 14.31
CA GLY A 95 4.46 -10.13 14.49
C GLY A 95 5.22 -9.79 15.77
N THR A 96 5.62 -10.81 16.53
CA THR A 96 6.46 -10.66 17.73
C THR A 96 7.66 -11.61 17.66
N ASP A 97 8.51 -11.59 18.68
CA ASP A 97 9.66 -12.49 18.75
C ASP A 97 9.27 -13.94 19.11
N THR A 98 8.09 -14.12 19.69
CA THR A 98 7.66 -15.43 20.21
C THR A 98 6.35 -15.95 19.64
N ALA A 99 5.40 -15.07 19.33
CA ALA A 99 4.07 -15.47 18.88
C ALA A 99 3.36 -14.35 18.14
N CYS A 100 2.49 -14.75 17.23
CA CYS A 100 1.59 -13.85 16.52
C CYS A 100 0.57 -13.21 17.46
N ARG A 101 0.33 -11.92 17.30
CA ARG A 101 -0.74 -11.18 17.99
C ARG A 101 -1.68 -10.54 16.97
N PRO A 102 -2.70 -11.27 16.51
CA PRO A 102 -3.69 -10.71 15.59
C PRO A 102 -4.35 -9.46 16.18
N SER A 103 -4.71 -8.50 15.34
CA SER A 103 -5.44 -7.29 15.77
C SER A 103 -6.74 -7.65 16.47
N GLN A 104 -7.39 -8.73 16.05
CA GLN A 104 -8.59 -9.30 16.67
C GLN A 104 -8.42 -9.69 18.13
N SER A 105 -7.21 -10.10 18.57
CA SER A 105 -6.96 -10.46 19.98
C SER A 105 -7.01 -9.26 20.92
N GLN A 106 -6.96 -8.05 20.37
CA GLN A 106 -6.97 -6.79 21.12
C GLN A 106 -8.33 -6.06 21.10
N GLY A 107 -9.36 -6.63 20.49
CA GLY A 107 -10.66 -5.99 20.41
C GLY A 107 -11.54 -6.46 19.26
N HIS A 108 -11.18 -7.55 18.60
CA HIS A 108 -12.00 -8.18 17.54
C HIS A 108 -12.39 -7.24 16.38
N ALA A 109 -11.46 -6.40 15.92
CA ALA A 109 -11.72 -5.56 14.77
C ALA A 109 -11.33 -6.28 13.47
N TYR A 110 -12.27 -6.35 12.54
CA TYR A 110 -12.02 -6.73 11.15
C TYR A 110 -11.99 -5.47 10.29
N HIS A 111 -10.95 -5.32 9.48
CA HIS A 111 -10.81 -4.19 8.59
C HIS A 111 -11.42 -4.49 7.22
N LEU A 112 -12.18 -3.54 6.69
CA LEU A 112 -12.74 -3.58 5.35
C LEU A 112 -12.28 -2.36 4.57
N ASN A 113 -11.47 -2.58 3.52
CA ASN A 113 -11.08 -1.53 2.58
C ASN A 113 -12.07 -1.53 1.42
N ILE A 114 -12.86 -0.48 1.30
CA ILE A 114 -13.89 -0.38 0.27
C ILE A 114 -13.65 0.83 -0.65
N ASN A 115 -14.22 0.75 -1.85
CA ASN A 115 -14.24 1.83 -2.84
C ASN A 115 -12.86 2.43 -3.16
N PRO A 116 -11.81 1.65 -3.45
CA PRO A 116 -10.53 2.23 -3.81
C PRO A 116 -10.62 2.96 -5.16
N THR A 117 -10.12 4.19 -5.17
CA THR A 117 -9.88 4.97 -6.38
C THR A 117 -8.39 4.94 -6.67
N ILE A 118 -7.99 4.31 -7.78
CA ILE A 118 -6.59 4.07 -8.15
C ILE A 118 -6.21 4.93 -9.35
N THR A 119 -5.12 5.68 -9.26
CA THR A 119 -4.60 6.56 -10.32
C THR A 119 -3.12 6.34 -10.55
N ALA A 120 -2.68 6.49 -11.81
CA ALA A 120 -1.25 6.46 -12.14
C ALA A 120 -0.55 7.72 -11.62
N THR A 121 0.71 7.54 -11.18
CA THR A 121 1.63 8.64 -10.86
C THR A 121 2.90 8.51 -11.69
N PRO A 122 3.76 9.54 -11.76
CA PRO A 122 5.04 9.44 -12.48
C PRO A 122 5.96 8.32 -11.99
N THR A 123 5.81 7.88 -10.73
CA THR A 123 6.69 6.89 -10.09
C THR A 123 5.97 5.61 -9.65
N GLY A 124 4.70 5.42 -10.04
CA GLY A 124 3.93 4.24 -9.64
C GLY A 124 2.43 4.49 -9.71
N ALA A 125 1.75 4.28 -8.59
CA ALA A 125 0.32 4.53 -8.45
C ALA A 125 0.00 5.15 -7.09
N HIS A 126 -1.15 5.78 -7.02
CA HIS A 126 -1.75 6.32 -5.80
C HIS A 126 -3.18 5.79 -5.68
N ALA A 127 -3.63 5.52 -4.46
CA ALA A 127 -5.03 5.23 -4.22
C ALA A 127 -5.53 5.88 -2.93
N THR A 128 -6.84 6.11 -2.91
CA THR A 128 -7.59 6.37 -1.69
C THR A 128 -8.68 5.32 -1.54
N SER A 129 -8.99 4.92 -0.31
CA SER A 129 -10.06 3.98 -0.02
C SER A 129 -10.75 4.35 1.29
N THR A 130 -11.98 3.86 1.48
CA THR A 130 -12.69 4.00 2.74
C THR A 130 -12.35 2.82 3.64
N LEU A 131 -12.11 3.09 4.93
CA LEU A 131 -11.93 2.09 5.95
C LEU A 131 -13.18 1.98 6.80
N LEU A 132 -13.72 0.77 6.86
CA LEU A 132 -14.67 0.36 7.88
C LEU A 132 -14.04 -0.69 8.77
N THR A 133 -14.38 -0.70 10.05
CA THR A 133 -14.06 -1.80 10.95
C THR A 133 -15.33 -2.45 11.47
N ILE A 134 -15.28 -3.75 11.65
CA ILE A 134 -16.34 -4.51 12.30
C ILE A 134 -15.80 -4.97 13.65
N THR A 135 -16.43 -4.54 14.73
CA THR A 135 -16.07 -4.96 16.07
C THR A 135 -17.20 -5.78 16.68
N ASN A 136 -16.87 -6.88 17.37
CA ASN A 136 -17.81 -7.58 18.19
C ASN A 136 -17.80 -6.96 19.60
N ASP A 137 -18.83 -6.22 19.93
CA ASP A 137 -19.03 -5.74 21.29
C ASP A 137 -19.78 -6.80 22.08
N THR A 138 -19.11 -7.42 23.04
CA THR A 138 -19.69 -8.44 23.92
C THR A 138 -20.85 -7.91 24.76
N ASN A 139 -21.01 -6.59 24.88
CA ASN A 139 -22.12 -5.93 25.59
C ASN A 139 -23.30 -5.57 24.66
N SER A 140 -23.11 -5.60 23.35
CA SER A 140 -24.14 -5.40 22.36
C SER A 140 -24.58 -6.72 21.74
N ARG A 141 -25.81 -6.78 21.21
CA ARG A 141 -26.38 -8.00 20.62
C ARG A 141 -25.99 -8.19 19.16
N GLY A 142 -24.77 -7.80 18.77
CA GLY A 142 -24.32 -7.93 17.40
C GLY A 142 -23.02 -7.21 17.11
N ASP A 143 -22.55 -7.38 15.89
CA ASP A 143 -21.39 -6.69 15.40
C ASP A 143 -21.71 -5.21 15.14
N ILE A 144 -20.76 -4.33 15.47
CA ILE A 144 -20.87 -2.90 15.21
C ILE A 144 -19.92 -2.55 14.08
N VAL A 145 -20.45 -1.89 13.05
CA VAL A 145 -19.66 -1.36 11.94
C VAL A 145 -19.30 0.09 12.25
N HIS A 146 -18.01 0.39 12.27
CA HIS A 146 -17.50 1.73 12.45
C HIS A 146 -16.90 2.27 11.15
N TRP A 147 -17.12 3.55 10.88
CA TRP A 147 -16.35 4.26 9.88
C TRP A 147 -15.06 4.80 10.53
N GLU A 148 -13.93 4.38 9.99
CA GLU A 148 -12.59 4.72 10.50
C GLU A 148 -11.84 5.66 9.56
N GLY A 149 -12.55 6.42 8.72
CA GLY A 149 -11.94 7.30 7.73
C GLY A 149 -11.53 6.54 6.47
N GLY A 150 -10.25 6.48 6.17
CA GLY A 150 -9.76 5.79 4.98
C GLY A 150 -8.26 5.59 4.96
N TYR A 151 -7.78 5.07 3.84
CA TYR A 151 -6.35 4.99 3.55
C TYR A 151 -5.99 5.87 2.36
N GLU A 152 -4.82 6.46 2.44
CA GLU A 152 -4.10 7.08 1.33
C GLU A 152 -2.82 6.27 1.07
N ASP A 153 -2.73 5.71 -0.12
CA ASP A 153 -1.70 4.75 -0.47
C ASP A 153 -0.87 5.24 -1.65
N THR A 154 0.44 4.99 -1.60
CA THR A 154 1.30 5.04 -2.78
C THR A 154 1.88 3.67 -3.05
N PHE A 155 2.04 3.34 -4.34
CA PHE A 155 2.50 2.04 -4.79
C PHE A 155 3.68 2.17 -5.72
N GLU A 156 4.57 1.18 -5.65
CA GLU A 156 5.71 1.02 -6.53
C GLU A 156 5.62 -0.34 -7.24
N LYS A 157 5.88 -0.35 -8.55
CA LYS A 157 5.97 -1.60 -9.32
C LYS A 157 7.40 -2.14 -9.23
N THR A 158 7.55 -3.27 -8.56
CA THR A 158 8.84 -3.95 -8.38
C THR A 158 8.98 -5.13 -9.34
N ALA A 159 10.14 -5.79 -9.35
CA ALA A 159 10.32 -7.05 -10.07
C ALA A 159 9.39 -8.17 -9.57
N ASN A 160 8.90 -8.06 -8.32
CA ASN A 160 8.00 -9.02 -7.68
C ASN A 160 6.55 -8.54 -7.64
N GLY A 161 6.14 -7.65 -8.56
CA GLY A 161 4.80 -7.09 -8.62
C GLY A 161 4.65 -5.75 -7.89
N TRP A 162 3.41 -5.31 -7.77
CA TRP A 162 3.07 -4.07 -7.07
C TRP A 162 3.23 -4.23 -5.56
N LYS A 163 3.72 -3.18 -4.90
CA LYS A 163 3.92 -3.11 -3.44
C LYS A 163 3.48 -1.75 -2.91
N PHE A 164 3.01 -1.71 -1.67
CA PHE A 164 2.85 -0.43 -0.97
C PHE A 164 4.22 0.23 -0.78
N LYS A 165 4.35 1.47 -1.22
CA LYS A 165 5.49 2.35 -0.88
C LYS A 165 5.22 3.14 0.38
N SER A 166 3.97 3.61 0.52
CA SER A 166 3.46 4.13 1.79
C SER A 166 1.98 3.81 1.92
N ARG A 167 1.53 3.65 3.14
CA ARG A 167 0.13 3.61 3.53
C ARG A 167 -0.09 4.56 4.70
N VAL A 168 -1.09 5.41 4.58
CA VAL A 168 -1.47 6.36 5.62
C VAL A 168 -2.92 6.11 6.00
N HIS A 169 -3.18 5.79 7.26
CA HIS A 169 -4.52 5.78 7.80
C HIS A 169 -4.93 7.24 8.04
N VAL A 170 -5.89 7.72 7.27
CA VAL A 170 -6.43 9.07 7.37
C VAL A 170 -7.73 9.00 8.13
N TRP A 171 -7.73 9.58 9.31
CA TRP A 171 -8.93 9.77 10.13
C TRP A 171 -9.25 11.25 10.17
N PRO A 172 -10.01 11.78 9.21
CA PRO A 172 -10.39 13.17 9.23
C PRO A 172 -11.16 13.46 10.52
N GLU A 173 -10.71 14.46 11.26
CA GLU A 173 -11.46 14.96 12.40
C GLU A 173 -12.74 15.61 11.86
N VAL A 174 -13.77 14.77 11.70
CA VAL A 174 -15.10 15.28 11.39
C VAL A 174 -15.64 15.79 12.71
N ALA A 175 -15.74 17.09 12.85
CA ALA A 175 -16.52 17.68 13.92
C ALA A 175 -18.00 17.28 13.70
N TRP A 176 -18.37 16.09 14.19
CA TRP A 176 -19.76 15.61 14.14
C TRP A 176 -20.70 16.56 14.85
N THR A 177 -20.17 17.32 15.82
CA THR A 177 -20.91 18.34 16.55
C THR A 177 -21.41 19.48 15.66
N ASP A 178 -20.64 19.88 14.64
CA ASP A 178 -21.01 20.98 13.77
C ASP A 178 -21.97 20.59 12.65
N ARG A 179 -22.07 19.27 12.34
CA ARG A 179 -22.95 18.75 11.28
C ARG A 179 -24.32 18.28 11.79
N VAL A 180 -24.43 17.89 13.05
CA VAL A 180 -25.69 17.40 13.61
C VAL A 180 -26.67 18.56 13.84
N GLU A 181 -26.16 19.76 14.13
CA GLU A 181 -27.00 20.94 14.33
C GLU A 181 -27.51 21.54 13.00
N ASP A 182 -26.77 21.35 11.90
CA ASP A 182 -27.13 21.86 10.58
C ASP A 182 -27.93 20.87 9.72
N MET A 183 -28.07 19.61 10.13
CA MET A 183 -28.94 18.67 9.42
C MET A 183 -30.39 18.98 9.76
N PRO A 184 -31.23 19.32 8.75
CA PRO A 184 -32.66 19.43 8.99
C PRO A 184 -33.14 18.10 9.57
N GLN A 185 -33.60 18.13 10.82
CA GLN A 185 -34.20 16.99 11.50
C GLN A 185 -35.34 16.51 10.61
N ARG A 186 -35.15 15.35 9.97
CA ARG A 186 -36.26 14.71 9.23
C ARG A 186 -37.29 14.33 10.26
N LYS A 187 -38.38 15.12 10.33
CA LYS A 187 -39.55 14.70 11.08
C LYS A 187 -40.01 13.39 10.46
N LEU A 188 -39.86 12.30 11.19
CA LEU A 188 -40.65 11.10 10.91
C LEU A 188 -42.08 11.52 11.12
N GLU A 189 -42.81 11.80 10.05
CA GLU A 189 -44.27 11.92 10.12
C GLU A 189 -44.75 10.49 10.42
N ASP A 190 -45.38 10.35 11.56
CA ASP A 190 -46.01 9.12 11.99
C ASP A 190 -47.01 8.69 10.92
N GLU A 191 -46.73 7.58 10.21
CA GLU A 191 -47.71 6.81 9.45
C GLU A 191 -48.37 5.76 10.36
#